data_1f17008a1842e92c58a0c283ead6019f
#
_entry.id   1f17008a1842e92c58a0c283ead6019f
#
_cell.length_a   1.000
_cell.length_b   1.000
_cell.length_c   1.000
_cell.angle_alpha   90.00
_cell.angle_beta   90.00
_cell.angle_gamma   90.00
#
_symmetry.space_group_name_H-M   'P 1'
#
loop_
_entity.id
_entity.type
_entity.pdbx_description
1 polymer ?
#
loop_
_entity_poly.entity_id
_entity_poly.type
_entity_poly.pdbx_seq_one_letter_code
_entity_poly.pdbx_strand_id
1 'polypeptide(L)'
;LAGPADIAAGLAVHGADAVDRSARAALVAHDVPARLAAQDPALWGPGAEAAARARLGWLDTHCRSRDLLPQLAELTAELGDLDHVVLAGDADLTLAAEVIAGCLDRPLTVLDTADPGPVRAAVADRPARTVLVLAARHGLDRTADAHLRVWREAWDDSGPEAARHVVVVTAPGSPLEALADELGAVVIPADPEVAGPWTALTAFGLVPAALAGAPVIELLDEAAALAGALDRDRDNPGLALGAALAGAAEHGRATVALVPDGTGLDGLRHWAAALLAEATGGRVLPVAAESPDAPGATGAGVLTVGLGGALGAGVGPGVAADVAVNGPLGAHFLTWEYAAAVAAAALRVDPFAEPADPAGDDEPAPDAGPPSSVEGAIEVYAPTGAPADLAGALRWLCAGLGEDEHLAVTAYLDRRADAAVTGLRPLLARATGRPVTLGWGSRRPGVTDARGRHLLITGAVTDDLPVPGRPYTFAELQAARAAGDRRALAGRERPVLRLHLTERAAGVAQLLDTAGRTRT
;
A
#
# COMPACT_ATOMS: atom_id res chain seq x y z
N LEU A 1 6.27 -6.89 -27.35
CA LEU A 1 5.80 -5.52 -27.49
C LEU A 1 6.60 -4.81 -28.59
N ALA A 2 6.13 -4.87 -29.84
CA ALA A 2 6.72 -4.17 -30.98
C ALA A 2 5.83 -2.97 -31.32
N GLY A 3 5.91 -1.92 -30.53
CA GLY A 3 5.18 -0.68 -30.74
C GLY A 3 5.99 0.53 -30.30
N PRO A 4 5.59 1.75 -30.68
CA PRO A 4 6.24 2.94 -30.17
C PRO A 4 6.14 2.98 -28.64
N ALA A 5 7.22 3.43 -27.99
CA ALA A 5 7.28 3.65 -26.56
C ALA A 5 7.15 5.15 -26.29
N ASP A 6 6.46 5.53 -25.23
CA ASP A 6 6.56 6.85 -24.64
C ASP A 6 7.79 6.88 -23.73
N ILE A 7 8.81 7.62 -24.13
CA ILE A 7 10.09 7.67 -23.41
C ILE A 7 10.37 9.12 -23.03
N ALA A 8 10.64 9.34 -21.75
CA ALA A 8 11.12 10.62 -21.25
C ALA A 8 12.06 10.41 -20.06
N ALA A 9 13.17 11.17 -20.04
CA ALA A 9 14.09 11.27 -18.92
C ALA A 9 14.51 9.90 -18.31
N GLY A 10 14.74 8.91 -19.15
CA GLY A 10 15.16 7.59 -18.69
C GLY A 10 14.02 6.68 -18.22
N LEU A 11 12.77 7.08 -18.33
CA LEU A 11 11.62 6.21 -18.11
C LEU A 11 10.89 5.92 -19.41
N ALA A 12 10.46 4.69 -19.61
CA ALA A 12 9.76 4.23 -20.81
C ALA A 12 8.48 3.48 -20.44
N VAL A 13 7.39 3.78 -21.17
CA VAL A 13 6.13 3.03 -21.16
C VAL A 13 5.93 2.39 -22.52
N HIS A 14 5.96 1.07 -22.56
CA HIS A 14 5.77 0.29 -23.78
C HIS A 14 4.40 -0.37 -23.81
N GLY A 15 3.81 -0.51 -24.98
CA GLY A 15 2.58 -1.27 -25.20
C GLY A 15 1.27 -0.53 -24.90
N ALA A 16 1.31 0.64 -24.28
CA ALA A 16 0.12 1.38 -23.88
C ALA A 16 -0.84 1.68 -25.04
N ASP A 17 -0.33 2.15 -26.17
CA ASP A 17 -1.11 2.44 -27.39
C ASP A 17 -1.77 1.19 -28.01
N ALA A 18 -1.24 0.00 -27.73
CA ALA A 18 -1.85 -1.25 -28.18
C ALA A 18 -3.05 -1.66 -27.31
N VAL A 19 -3.12 -1.17 -26.07
CA VAL A 19 -4.25 -1.39 -25.17
C VAL A 19 -5.45 -0.55 -25.60
N ASP A 20 -5.28 0.78 -25.67
CA ASP A 20 -6.34 1.68 -26.14
C ASP A 20 -5.77 3.04 -26.59
N ARG A 21 -5.57 3.19 -27.88
CA ARG A 21 -5.17 4.47 -28.49
C ARG A 21 -6.28 5.51 -28.45
N SER A 22 -7.54 5.09 -28.45
CA SER A 22 -8.68 6.03 -28.48
C SER A 22 -8.86 6.73 -27.14
N ALA A 23 -8.60 6.04 -26.03
CA ALA A 23 -8.60 6.64 -24.68
C ALA A 23 -7.57 7.77 -24.60
N ARG A 24 -6.34 7.54 -25.08
CA ARG A 24 -5.31 8.58 -25.14
C ARG A 24 -5.74 9.78 -25.98
N ALA A 25 -6.28 9.53 -27.17
CA ALA A 25 -6.74 10.60 -28.06
C ALA A 25 -7.88 11.44 -27.43
N ALA A 26 -8.78 10.81 -26.68
CA ALA A 26 -9.83 11.50 -25.95
C ALA A 26 -9.27 12.38 -24.83
N LEU A 27 -8.29 11.89 -24.06
CA LEU A 27 -7.64 12.65 -22.98
C LEU A 27 -6.90 13.89 -23.53
N VAL A 28 -6.20 13.76 -24.65
CA VAL A 28 -5.56 14.89 -25.35
C VAL A 28 -6.61 15.88 -25.86
N ALA A 29 -7.71 15.40 -26.46
CA ALA A 29 -8.80 16.28 -26.93
C ALA A 29 -9.52 17.05 -25.82
N HIS A 30 -9.39 16.60 -24.56
CA HIS A 30 -9.88 17.29 -23.36
C HIS A 30 -8.79 18.07 -22.62
N ASP A 31 -7.65 18.28 -23.24
CA ASP A 31 -6.50 19.04 -22.72
C ASP A 31 -6.01 18.54 -21.35
N VAL A 32 -6.15 17.24 -21.05
CA VAL A 32 -5.82 16.67 -19.72
C VAL A 32 -4.38 16.98 -19.31
N PRO A 33 -3.33 16.81 -20.15
CA PRO A 33 -1.97 17.17 -19.77
C PRO A 33 -1.81 18.65 -19.40
N ALA A 34 -2.36 19.56 -20.20
CA ALA A 34 -2.28 21.00 -19.94
C ALA A 34 -3.08 21.40 -18.69
N ARG A 35 -4.22 20.77 -18.44
CA ARG A 35 -5.03 21.00 -17.23
C ARG A 35 -4.33 20.51 -15.96
N LEU A 36 -3.64 19.36 -16.00
CA LEU A 36 -2.82 18.88 -14.89
C LEU A 36 -1.64 19.82 -14.65
N ALA A 37 -0.93 20.25 -15.69
CA ALA A 37 0.16 21.21 -15.57
C ALA A 37 -0.31 22.56 -14.99
N ALA A 38 -1.54 22.97 -15.29
CA ALA A 38 -2.16 24.17 -14.72
C ALA A 38 -2.77 23.94 -13.32
N GLN A 39 -2.64 22.75 -12.76
CA GLN A 39 -3.27 22.34 -11.48
C GLN A 39 -4.77 22.66 -11.44
N ASP A 40 -5.49 22.36 -12.54
CA ASP A 40 -6.92 22.63 -12.66
C ASP A 40 -7.76 21.69 -11.78
N PRO A 41 -8.35 22.17 -10.66
CA PRO A 41 -9.10 21.33 -9.74
C PRO A 41 -10.43 20.83 -10.33
N ALA A 42 -10.91 21.43 -11.42
CA ALA A 42 -12.14 21.03 -12.07
C ALA A 42 -11.96 19.82 -13.02
N LEU A 43 -10.74 19.28 -13.14
CA LEU A 43 -10.43 18.16 -14.04
C LEU A 43 -11.33 16.94 -13.78
N TRP A 44 -11.58 16.61 -12.52
CA TRP A 44 -12.36 15.43 -12.10
C TRP A 44 -13.84 15.71 -11.85
N GLY A 45 -14.31 16.90 -12.24
CA GLY A 45 -15.69 17.31 -12.13
C GLY A 45 -16.03 18.03 -10.80
N PRO A 46 -17.26 18.59 -10.72
CA PRO A 46 -17.61 19.50 -9.62
C PRO A 46 -17.63 18.84 -8.24
N GLY A 47 -17.84 17.52 -8.16
CA GLY A 47 -17.84 16.79 -6.90
C GLY A 47 -16.45 16.69 -6.26
N ALA A 48 -15.41 16.60 -7.10
CA ALA A 48 -14.01 16.46 -6.67
C ALA A 48 -13.30 17.82 -6.50
N GLU A 49 -13.84 18.91 -7.05
CA GLU A 49 -13.13 20.20 -7.20
C GLU A 49 -12.60 20.76 -5.87
N ALA A 50 -13.35 20.64 -4.78
CA ALA A 50 -12.95 21.15 -3.48
C ALA A 50 -11.76 20.36 -2.89
N ALA A 51 -11.81 19.03 -3.00
CA ALA A 51 -10.73 18.15 -2.55
C ALA A 51 -9.49 18.33 -3.43
N ALA A 52 -9.67 18.37 -4.75
CA ALA A 52 -8.58 18.58 -5.71
C ALA A 52 -7.84 19.89 -5.44
N ARG A 53 -8.57 21.00 -5.23
CA ARG A 53 -7.96 22.32 -4.95
C ARG A 53 -7.02 22.31 -3.74
N ALA A 54 -7.28 21.47 -2.77
CA ALA A 54 -6.49 21.35 -1.55
C ALA A 54 -5.36 20.30 -1.65
N ARG A 55 -5.29 19.51 -2.74
CA ARG A 55 -4.48 18.29 -2.76
C ARG A 55 -3.63 18.10 -4.02
N LEU A 56 -3.46 19.13 -4.85
CA LEU A 56 -2.67 19.04 -6.09
C LEU A 56 -1.17 19.28 -5.91
N GLY A 57 -0.70 19.48 -4.67
CA GLY A 57 0.73 19.67 -4.37
C GLY A 57 1.63 18.51 -4.81
N TRP A 58 1.08 17.30 -4.99
CA TRP A 58 1.83 16.14 -5.45
C TRP A 58 2.44 16.34 -6.85
N LEU A 59 1.86 17.17 -7.71
CA LEU A 59 2.40 17.48 -9.04
C LEU A 59 3.79 18.11 -8.99
N ASP A 60 4.10 18.83 -7.92
CA ASP A 60 5.33 19.61 -7.75
C ASP A 60 6.23 19.08 -6.62
N THR A 61 5.96 17.90 -6.06
CA THR A 61 6.75 17.33 -4.94
C THR A 61 8.24 17.25 -5.26
N HIS A 62 8.61 16.96 -6.50
CA HIS A 62 10.00 16.93 -6.97
C HIS A 62 10.74 18.28 -6.82
N CYS A 63 10.00 19.39 -6.75
CA CYS A 63 10.54 20.72 -6.47
C CYS A 63 10.35 21.11 -4.99
N ARG A 64 9.12 20.98 -4.48
CA ARG A 64 8.75 21.41 -3.13
C ARG A 64 9.53 20.66 -2.03
N SER A 65 9.72 19.36 -2.21
CA SER A 65 10.46 18.55 -1.22
C SER A 65 11.96 18.81 -1.18
N ARG A 66 12.50 19.60 -2.13
CA ARG A 66 13.91 20.05 -2.05
C ARG A 66 14.17 20.98 -0.87
N ASP A 67 13.15 21.68 -0.40
CA ASP A 67 13.26 22.53 0.78
C ASP A 67 13.54 21.73 2.06
N LEU A 68 13.24 20.42 2.06
CA LEU A 68 13.57 19.51 3.17
C LEU A 68 15.04 19.09 3.18
N LEU A 69 15.76 19.16 2.06
CA LEU A 69 17.11 18.57 1.94
C LEU A 69 18.13 19.13 2.94
N PRO A 70 18.21 20.44 3.20
CA PRO A 70 19.12 20.96 4.22
C PRO A 70 18.81 20.42 5.61
N GLN A 71 17.54 20.41 6.01
CA GLN A 71 17.09 19.88 7.30
C GLN A 71 17.34 18.36 7.41
N LEU A 72 17.13 17.59 6.34
CA LEU A 72 17.43 16.15 6.32
C LEU A 72 18.94 15.89 6.47
N ALA A 73 19.78 16.70 5.83
CA ALA A 73 21.23 16.56 5.94
C ALA A 73 21.71 16.83 7.39
N GLU A 74 21.18 17.88 8.03
CA GLU A 74 21.46 18.21 9.43
C GLU A 74 20.97 17.09 10.35
N LEU A 75 19.72 16.64 10.20
CA LEU A 75 19.11 15.57 11.00
C LEU A 75 19.89 14.25 10.86
N THR A 76 20.25 13.88 9.65
CA THR A 76 21.03 12.65 9.40
C THR A 76 22.43 12.73 10.03
N ALA A 77 23.05 13.90 10.03
CA ALA A 77 24.34 14.11 10.68
C ALA A 77 24.23 14.07 12.21
N GLU A 78 23.18 14.67 12.77
CA GLU A 78 22.93 14.71 14.22
C GLU A 78 22.61 13.32 14.78
N LEU A 79 21.83 12.53 14.04
CA LEU A 79 21.38 11.19 14.46
C LEU A 79 22.28 10.06 13.90
N GLY A 80 23.47 10.37 13.40
CA GLY A 80 24.32 9.40 12.72
C GLY A 80 24.84 8.24 13.58
N ASP A 81 24.72 8.31 14.89
CA ASP A 81 24.97 7.21 15.82
C ASP A 81 23.75 6.29 16.04
N LEU A 82 22.55 6.72 15.61
CA LEU A 82 21.31 5.95 15.64
C LEU A 82 21.11 5.25 14.28
N ASP A 83 21.70 4.08 14.12
CA ASP A 83 21.75 3.35 12.84
C ASP A 83 20.61 2.34 12.64
N HIS A 84 19.68 2.26 13.58
CA HIS A 84 18.48 1.46 13.45
C HIS A 84 17.26 2.37 13.31
N VAL A 85 16.75 2.47 12.07
CA VAL A 85 15.59 3.31 11.77
C VAL A 85 14.32 2.48 11.83
N VAL A 86 13.39 2.89 12.70
CA VAL A 86 12.07 2.29 12.84
C VAL A 86 11.03 3.31 12.43
N LEU A 87 10.19 2.96 11.48
CA LEU A 87 9.07 3.79 11.01
C LEU A 87 7.76 3.22 11.54
N ALA A 88 7.00 4.02 12.27
CA ALA A 88 5.67 3.67 12.75
C ALA A 88 4.66 4.75 12.36
N GLY A 89 3.43 4.35 12.05
CA GLY A 89 2.37 5.29 11.66
C GLY A 89 1.33 4.68 10.75
N ASP A 90 0.58 5.56 10.07
CA ASP A 90 -0.47 5.17 9.16
C ASP A 90 0.10 4.37 7.97
N ALA A 91 -0.53 3.26 7.65
CA ALA A 91 -0.01 2.31 6.67
C ALA A 91 0.14 2.88 5.25
N ASP A 92 -0.71 3.81 4.85
CA ASP A 92 -0.64 4.53 3.58
C ASP A 92 0.55 5.51 3.52
N LEU A 93 0.95 6.08 4.65
CA LEU A 93 2.08 7.00 4.76
C LEU A 93 3.44 6.28 4.89
N THR A 94 3.45 5.04 5.41
CA THR A 94 4.70 4.27 5.63
C THR A 94 5.14 3.48 4.41
N LEU A 95 4.19 3.14 3.50
CA LEU A 95 4.44 2.22 2.39
C LEU A 95 5.48 2.74 1.39
N ALA A 96 5.44 4.02 1.05
CA ALA A 96 6.39 4.60 0.10
C ALA A 96 7.83 4.54 0.62
N ALA A 97 8.06 4.87 1.90
CA ALA A 97 9.37 4.78 2.53
C ALA A 97 9.90 3.33 2.57
N GLU A 98 9.03 2.37 2.87
CA GLU A 98 9.39 0.94 2.81
C GLU A 98 9.82 0.52 1.41
N VAL A 99 9.09 0.97 0.38
CA VAL A 99 9.41 0.68 -1.02
C VAL A 99 10.72 1.34 -1.43
N ILE A 100 10.94 2.60 -1.07
CA ILE A 100 12.22 3.30 -1.33
C ILE A 100 13.38 2.52 -0.68
N ALA A 101 13.27 2.22 0.60
CA ALA A 101 14.31 1.49 1.32
C ALA A 101 14.55 0.10 0.73
N GLY A 102 13.48 -0.65 0.44
CA GLY A 102 13.59 -2.00 -0.14
C GLY A 102 14.17 -2.02 -1.55
N CYS A 103 13.78 -1.08 -2.42
CA CYS A 103 14.32 -0.99 -3.78
C CYS A 103 15.79 -0.54 -3.82
N LEU A 104 16.23 0.21 -2.81
CA LEU A 104 17.60 0.73 -2.72
C LEU A 104 18.48 -0.07 -1.73
N ASP A 105 17.98 -1.20 -1.25
CA ASP A 105 18.68 -2.07 -0.28
C ASP A 105 19.15 -1.31 0.97
N ARG A 106 18.23 -0.56 1.59
CA ARG A 106 18.47 0.21 2.83
C ARG A 106 17.73 -0.41 4.01
N PRO A 107 18.38 -0.50 5.19
CA PRO A 107 17.75 -1.10 6.37
C PRO A 107 16.69 -0.15 6.95
N LEU A 108 15.43 -0.50 6.81
CA LEU A 108 14.28 0.18 7.43
C LEU A 108 13.36 -0.86 8.07
N THR A 109 13.07 -0.68 9.36
CA THR A 109 12.07 -1.49 10.05
C THR A 109 10.75 -0.73 10.05
N VAL A 110 9.70 -1.31 9.47
CA VAL A 110 8.37 -0.68 9.45
C VAL A 110 7.43 -1.39 10.40
N LEU A 111 6.85 -0.65 11.32
CA LEU A 111 5.84 -1.06 12.30
C LEU A 111 4.50 -0.40 11.97
N ASP A 112 3.76 -1.01 11.07
CA ASP A 112 2.40 -0.64 10.69
C ASP A 112 1.37 -1.69 11.15
N THR A 113 1.75 -2.52 12.11
CA THR A 113 0.98 -3.66 12.62
C THR A 113 0.80 -3.59 14.13
N ALA A 114 -0.30 -4.14 14.61
CA ALA A 114 -0.51 -4.42 16.02
C ALA A 114 -0.13 -5.87 16.41
N ASP A 115 0.54 -6.63 15.53
CA ASP A 115 1.09 -7.93 15.93
C ASP A 115 2.25 -7.73 16.91
N PRO A 116 2.22 -8.33 18.12
CA PRO A 116 3.24 -8.10 19.13
C PRO A 116 4.61 -8.68 18.77
N GLY A 117 4.68 -9.66 17.88
CA GLY A 117 5.93 -10.29 17.45
C GLY A 117 6.93 -9.31 16.82
N PRO A 118 6.58 -8.64 15.70
CA PRO A 118 7.40 -7.62 15.06
C PRO A 118 7.76 -6.46 15.99
N VAL A 119 6.80 -6.00 16.81
CA VAL A 119 7.03 -4.89 17.74
C VAL A 119 8.09 -5.26 18.77
N ARG A 120 7.96 -6.42 19.40
CA ARG A 120 8.92 -6.91 20.39
C ARG A 120 10.32 -7.13 19.78
N ALA A 121 10.37 -7.72 18.57
CA ALA A 121 11.62 -7.92 17.86
C ALA A 121 12.33 -6.59 17.56
N ALA A 122 11.60 -5.59 17.11
CA ALA A 122 12.15 -4.25 16.84
C ALA A 122 12.66 -3.57 18.11
N VAL A 123 11.88 -3.60 19.19
CA VAL A 123 12.26 -2.99 20.48
C VAL A 123 13.47 -3.70 21.11
N ALA A 124 13.61 -5.01 20.91
CA ALA A 124 14.76 -5.76 21.41
C ALA A 124 16.03 -5.54 20.58
N ASP A 125 15.92 -5.07 19.34
CA ASP A 125 17.07 -4.83 18.46
C ASP A 125 17.62 -3.43 18.66
N ARG A 126 18.70 -3.31 19.41
CA ARG A 126 19.51 -2.09 19.59
C ARG A 126 18.72 -0.84 19.99
N PRO A 127 17.89 -0.87 21.06
CA PRO A 127 17.05 0.29 21.41
C PRO A 127 17.86 1.59 21.62
N ALA A 128 19.06 1.50 22.20
CA ALA A 128 19.95 2.64 22.40
C ALA A 128 20.53 3.24 21.10
N ARG A 129 20.36 2.58 19.97
CA ARG A 129 20.79 3.01 18.63
C ARG A 129 19.63 3.19 17.67
N THR A 130 18.40 3.20 18.18
CA THR A 130 17.19 3.30 17.36
C THR A 130 16.69 4.73 17.32
N VAL A 131 16.30 5.19 16.12
CA VAL A 131 15.44 6.34 15.92
C VAL A 131 14.06 5.87 15.48
N LEU A 132 13.02 6.29 16.19
CA LEU A 132 11.63 6.07 15.85
C LEU A 132 11.10 7.25 15.05
N VAL A 133 10.74 7.01 13.80
CA VAL A 133 10.04 7.98 12.96
C VAL A 133 8.53 7.72 13.09
N LEU A 134 7.80 8.68 13.61
CA LEU A 134 6.33 8.64 13.69
C LEU A 134 5.74 9.41 12.51
N ALA A 135 4.99 8.70 11.66
CA ALA A 135 4.37 9.26 10.46
C ALA A 135 2.84 9.21 10.57
N ALA A 136 2.24 10.34 10.86
CA ALA A 136 0.78 10.47 10.88
C ALA A 136 0.37 11.90 10.49
N ARG A 137 -0.71 12.04 9.73
CA ARG A 137 -1.13 13.36 9.21
C ARG A 137 -1.66 14.28 10.31
N HIS A 138 -2.44 13.73 11.22
CA HIS A 138 -3.13 14.52 12.26
C HIS A 138 -2.70 14.10 13.66
N GLY A 139 -3.10 12.95 14.10
CA GLY A 139 -2.79 12.38 15.41
C GLY A 139 -2.45 10.89 15.26
N LEU A 140 -1.89 10.32 16.31
CA LEU A 140 -1.60 8.88 16.32
C LEU A 140 -2.90 8.10 16.43
N ASP A 141 -3.06 7.07 15.59
CA ASP A 141 -4.02 6.03 15.85
C ASP A 141 -3.62 5.23 17.11
N ARG A 142 -4.48 4.34 17.57
CA ARG A 142 -4.18 3.52 18.77
C ARG A 142 -2.95 2.64 18.60
N THR A 143 -2.67 2.19 17.39
CA THR A 143 -1.51 1.33 17.09
C THR A 143 -0.22 2.13 17.15
N ALA A 144 -0.18 3.30 16.54
CA ALA A 144 0.98 4.19 16.58
C ALA A 144 1.22 4.77 17.98
N ASP A 145 0.15 5.10 18.77
CA ASP A 145 0.26 5.46 20.19
C ASP A 145 0.86 4.29 21.01
N ALA A 146 0.43 3.06 20.73
CA ALA A 146 0.97 1.89 21.41
C ALA A 146 2.47 1.68 21.08
N HIS A 147 2.87 1.85 19.81
CA HIS A 147 4.28 1.80 19.42
C HIS A 147 5.10 2.85 20.16
N LEU A 148 4.69 4.12 20.16
CA LEU A 148 5.41 5.19 20.87
C LEU A 148 5.56 4.85 22.36
N ARG A 149 4.53 4.34 23.03
CA ARG A 149 4.58 4.00 24.46
C ARG A 149 5.58 2.91 24.78
N VAL A 150 5.62 1.85 23.98
CA VAL A 150 6.56 0.75 24.19
C VAL A 150 8.00 1.21 23.94
N TRP A 151 8.25 2.04 22.94
CA TRP A 151 9.57 2.58 22.69
C TRP A 151 10.03 3.52 23.83
N ARG A 152 9.13 4.39 24.33
CA ARG A 152 9.43 5.26 25.49
C ARG A 152 9.78 4.44 26.72
N GLU A 153 9.06 3.35 27.00
CA GLU A 153 9.41 2.44 28.10
C GLU A 153 10.77 1.78 27.87
N ALA A 154 11.09 1.38 26.65
CA ALA A 154 12.38 0.76 26.31
C ALA A 154 13.57 1.71 26.47
N TRP A 155 13.36 3.02 26.31
CA TRP A 155 14.39 4.04 26.57
C TRP A 155 14.42 4.55 28.02
N ASP A 156 13.65 3.93 28.91
CA ASP A 156 13.51 4.32 30.33
C ASP A 156 13.03 5.76 30.54
N ASP A 157 12.29 6.30 29.59
CA ASP A 157 11.58 7.60 29.54
C ASP A 157 12.26 8.76 30.31
N SER A 158 13.59 8.72 30.47
CA SER A 158 14.34 9.57 31.40
C SER A 158 15.01 10.74 30.70
N GLY A 159 14.20 11.77 30.41
CA GLY A 159 14.74 13.07 30.10
C GLY A 159 15.05 13.34 28.62
N PRO A 160 15.88 14.38 28.33
CA PRO A 160 16.14 14.88 26.97
C PRO A 160 16.74 13.84 25.99
N GLU A 161 17.44 12.85 26.51
CA GLU A 161 18.04 11.80 25.70
C GLU A 161 16.96 10.95 25.00
N ALA A 162 15.84 10.66 25.66
CA ALA A 162 14.74 9.91 25.04
C ALA A 162 14.06 10.69 23.89
N ALA A 163 14.01 12.01 23.98
CA ALA A 163 13.46 12.87 22.94
C ALA A 163 14.26 12.79 21.63
N ARG A 164 15.59 12.64 21.71
CA ARG A 164 16.48 12.51 20.55
C ARG A 164 16.17 11.28 19.69
N HIS A 165 15.56 10.26 20.29
CA HIS A 165 15.19 9.03 19.60
C HIS A 165 13.89 9.13 18.81
N VAL A 166 13.18 10.26 18.85
CA VAL A 166 11.88 10.42 18.18
C VAL A 166 11.94 11.52 17.15
N VAL A 167 11.57 11.18 15.91
CA VAL A 167 11.35 12.12 14.81
C VAL A 167 9.89 12.02 14.39
N VAL A 168 9.21 13.15 14.31
CA VAL A 168 7.79 13.20 13.94
C VAL A 168 7.63 13.82 12.57
N VAL A 169 6.90 13.15 11.69
CA VAL A 169 6.46 13.69 10.39
C VAL A 169 4.95 13.86 10.43
N THR A 170 4.47 15.10 10.39
CA THR A 170 3.05 15.39 10.55
C THR A 170 2.66 16.72 9.88
N ALA A 171 1.34 16.93 9.68
CA ALA A 171 0.84 18.20 9.17
C ALA A 171 1.04 19.32 10.20
N PRO A 172 1.40 20.54 9.76
CA PRO A 172 1.50 21.69 10.64
C PRO A 172 0.20 21.96 11.41
N GLY A 173 0.32 22.28 12.70
CA GLY A 173 -0.81 22.53 13.61
C GLY A 173 -1.58 21.27 14.04
N SER A 174 -1.05 20.09 13.77
CA SER A 174 -1.70 18.82 14.14
C SER A 174 -1.59 18.52 15.64
N PRO A 175 -2.48 17.69 16.20
CA PRO A 175 -2.31 17.17 17.57
C PRO A 175 -1.00 16.42 17.78
N LEU A 176 -0.46 15.79 16.73
CA LEU A 176 0.82 15.08 16.80
C LEU A 176 2.00 16.06 16.90
N GLU A 177 1.93 17.21 16.24
CA GLU A 177 2.94 18.27 16.41
C GLU A 177 2.98 18.76 17.87
N ALA A 178 1.80 19.03 18.47
CA ALA A 178 1.71 19.41 19.87
C ALA A 178 2.28 18.33 20.82
N LEU A 179 2.00 17.05 20.55
CA LEU A 179 2.59 15.94 21.30
C LEU A 179 4.12 15.90 21.14
N ALA A 180 4.64 16.12 19.92
CA ALA A 180 6.08 16.18 19.68
C ALA A 180 6.77 17.31 20.45
N ASP A 181 6.15 18.49 20.53
CA ASP A 181 6.64 19.63 21.32
C ASP A 181 6.69 19.26 22.81
N GLU A 182 5.65 18.60 23.34
CA GLU A 182 5.63 18.12 24.74
C GLU A 182 6.75 17.10 25.02
N LEU A 183 7.08 16.27 24.03
CA LEU A 183 8.15 15.28 24.11
C LEU A 183 9.55 15.89 23.91
N GLY A 184 9.64 17.08 23.34
CA GLY A 184 10.90 17.67 22.88
C GLY A 184 11.47 16.95 21.63
N ALA A 185 10.63 16.28 20.86
CA ALA A 185 11.03 15.53 19.67
C ALA A 185 11.21 16.45 18.45
N VAL A 186 12.01 15.99 17.49
CA VAL A 186 12.18 16.71 16.21
C VAL A 186 10.93 16.58 15.35
N VAL A 187 10.40 17.71 14.88
CA VAL A 187 9.26 17.75 13.96
C VAL A 187 9.72 18.13 12.56
N ILE A 188 9.33 17.33 11.58
CA ILE A 188 9.46 17.64 10.16
C ILE A 188 8.04 17.87 9.62
N PRO A 189 7.72 19.08 9.15
CA PRO A 189 6.39 19.38 8.65
C PRO A 189 6.11 18.64 7.34
N ALA A 190 4.96 17.95 7.27
CA ALA A 190 4.46 17.36 6.05
C ALA A 190 3.77 18.43 5.17
N ASP A 191 3.80 18.24 3.86
CA ASP A 191 3.10 19.12 2.92
C ASP A 191 1.58 18.99 3.10
N PRO A 192 0.87 20.05 3.48
CA PRO A 192 -0.57 19.99 3.70
C PRO A 192 -1.38 19.81 2.41
N GLU A 193 -0.78 20.10 1.25
CA GLU A 193 -1.42 19.96 -0.06
C GLU A 193 -1.23 18.59 -0.71
N VAL A 194 -0.63 17.63 0.01
CA VAL A 194 -0.45 16.25 -0.45
C VAL A 194 -1.04 15.28 0.56
N ALA A 195 -1.83 14.31 0.09
CA ALA A 195 -2.55 13.39 0.96
C ALA A 195 -2.54 11.95 0.43
N GLY A 196 -2.87 10.99 1.30
CA GLY A 196 -3.01 9.58 0.95
C GLY A 196 -1.76 8.99 0.30
N PRO A 197 -1.90 8.12 -0.68
CA PRO A 197 -0.78 7.43 -1.33
C PRO A 197 0.08 8.31 -2.26
N TRP A 198 -0.29 9.60 -2.43
CA TRP A 198 0.46 10.58 -3.22
C TRP A 198 1.70 11.14 -2.50
N THR A 199 2.06 10.57 -1.36
CA THR A 199 3.07 11.11 -0.44
C THR A 199 4.48 10.54 -0.66
N ALA A 200 4.73 9.80 -1.74
CA ALA A 200 5.99 9.09 -1.94
C ALA A 200 7.22 10.02 -1.94
N LEU A 201 7.15 11.13 -2.63
CA LEU A 201 8.23 12.13 -2.72
C LEU A 201 8.05 13.31 -1.76
N THR A 202 7.36 13.11 -0.63
CA THR A 202 7.19 14.10 0.45
C THR A 202 7.98 13.71 1.70
N ALA A 203 7.86 14.49 2.77
CA ALA A 203 8.48 14.20 4.05
C ALA A 203 8.15 12.79 4.56
N PHE A 204 6.93 12.27 4.31
CA PHE A 204 6.53 10.91 4.73
C PHE A 204 7.38 9.80 4.08
N GLY A 205 7.69 9.93 2.79
CA GLY A 205 8.56 8.96 2.11
C GLY A 205 10.06 9.25 2.32
N LEU A 206 10.44 10.53 2.28
CA LEU A 206 11.86 10.92 2.20
C LEU A 206 12.57 10.92 3.56
N VAL A 207 11.90 11.33 4.66
CA VAL A 207 12.54 11.41 5.99
C VAL A 207 13.02 10.04 6.47
N PRO A 208 12.16 9.01 6.59
CA PRO A 208 12.61 7.71 7.05
C PRO A 208 13.59 7.04 6.07
N ALA A 209 13.43 7.28 4.76
CA ALA A 209 14.35 6.77 3.75
C ALA A 209 15.75 7.42 3.85
N ALA A 210 15.83 8.75 4.06
CA ALA A 210 17.09 9.45 4.24
C ALA A 210 17.82 8.99 5.50
N LEU A 211 17.11 8.86 6.63
CA LEU A 211 17.68 8.33 7.88
C LEU A 211 18.17 6.88 7.69
N ALA A 212 17.50 6.08 6.87
CA ALA A 212 17.96 4.75 6.49
C ALA A 212 19.12 4.75 5.46
N GLY A 213 19.59 5.93 5.05
CA GLY A 213 20.72 6.10 4.12
C GLY A 213 20.36 6.01 2.64
N ALA A 214 19.09 6.22 2.26
CA ALA A 214 18.70 6.30 0.86
C ALA A 214 19.14 7.65 0.24
N PRO A 215 19.57 7.68 -1.04
CA PRO A 215 19.99 8.89 -1.73
C PRO A 215 18.75 9.69 -2.21
N VAL A 216 18.02 10.30 -1.30
CA VAL A 216 16.75 10.99 -1.59
C VAL A 216 16.88 12.15 -2.59
N ILE A 217 18.06 12.76 -2.70
CA ILE A 217 18.34 13.78 -3.71
C ILE A 217 18.20 13.19 -5.11
N GLU A 218 18.75 11.99 -5.33
CA GLU A 218 18.69 11.31 -6.62
C GLU A 218 17.24 10.99 -7.02
N LEU A 219 16.40 10.57 -6.06
CA LEU A 219 14.97 10.33 -6.32
C LEU A 219 14.26 11.61 -6.81
N LEU A 220 14.56 12.75 -6.17
CA LEU A 220 13.98 14.04 -6.57
C LEU A 220 14.54 14.51 -7.93
N ASP A 221 15.82 14.24 -8.23
CA ASP A 221 16.42 14.57 -9.52
C ASP A 221 15.82 13.74 -10.66
N GLU A 222 15.61 12.45 -10.43
CA GLU A 222 14.94 11.54 -11.37
C GLU A 222 13.50 11.98 -11.67
N ALA A 223 12.73 12.34 -10.65
CA ALA A 223 11.36 12.86 -10.82
C ALA A 223 11.37 14.23 -11.54
N ALA A 224 12.27 15.14 -11.16
CA ALA A 224 12.39 16.45 -11.79
C ALA A 224 12.76 16.37 -13.28
N ALA A 225 13.65 15.43 -13.63
CA ALA A 225 14.02 15.21 -15.03
C ALA A 225 12.80 14.80 -15.88
N LEU A 226 11.88 14.02 -15.30
CA LEU A 226 10.68 13.56 -15.98
C LEU A 226 9.58 14.64 -16.07
N ALA A 227 9.44 15.50 -15.05
CA ALA A 227 8.31 16.41 -14.88
C ALA A 227 8.00 17.25 -16.14
N GLY A 228 9.03 17.74 -16.83
CA GLY A 228 8.87 18.52 -18.06
C GLY A 228 8.36 17.74 -19.30
N ALA A 229 8.11 16.44 -19.18
CA ALA A 229 7.47 15.64 -20.21
C ALA A 229 5.97 15.43 -19.95
N LEU A 230 5.53 15.63 -18.72
CA LEU A 230 4.15 15.30 -18.31
C LEU A 230 3.09 16.33 -18.75
N ASP A 231 3.51 17.50 -19.23
CA ASP A 231 2.63 18.52 -19.84
C ASP A 231 2.37 18.31 -21.33
N ARG A 232 3.03 17.28 -21.94
CA ARG A 232 2.99 17.05 -23.39
C ARG A 232 1.89 16.07 -23.79
N ASP A 233 1.39 16.21 -25.01
CA ASP A 233 0.45 15.25 -25.63
C ASP A 233 1.14 13.98 -26.14
N ARG A 234 2.46 14.05 -26.37
CA ARG A 234 3.32 12.96 -26.89
C ARG A 234 4.55 12.81 -26.03
N ASP A 235 5.14 11.64 -26.06
CA ASP A 235 6.30 11.31 -25.25
C ASP A 235 6.05 11.61 -23.75
N ASN A 236 4.82 11.34 -23.31
CA ASN A 236 4.34 11.51 -21.95
C ASN A 236 4.00 10.13 -21.37
N PRO A 237 4.94 9.53 -20.61
CA PRO A 237 4.75 8.19 -20.04
C PRO A 237 3.55 8.09 -19.09
N GLY A 238 3.30 9.13 -18.30
CA GLY A 238 2.16 9.16 -17.36
C GLY A 238 0.81 9.20 -18.09
N LEU A 239 0.69 9.99 -19.17
CA LEU A 239 -0.52 10.02 -20.01
C LEU A 239 -0.74 8.66 -20.68
N ALA A 240 0.33 8.06 -21.24
CA ALA A 240 0.24 6.77 -21.92
C ALA A 240 -0.22 5.66 -20.98
N LEU A 241 0.39 5.58 -19.79
CA LEU A 241 0.02 4.59 -18.77
C LEU A 241 -1.40 4.82 -18.26
N GLY A 242 -1.77 6.06 -17.90
CA GLY A 242 -3.11 6.39 -17.39
C GLY A 242 -4.21 6.11 -18.42
N ALA A 243 -3.96 6.39 -19.70
CA ALA A 243 -4.87 6.07 -20.79
C ALA A 243 -5.06 4.56 -20.96
N ALA A 244 -3.97 3.77 -20.87
CA ALA A 244 -4.04 2.31 -20.95
C ALA A 244 -4.82 1.71 -19.78
N LEU A 245 -4.60 2.20 -18.56
CA LEU A 245 -5.31 1.75 -17.37
C LEU A 245 -6.82 2.01 -17.47
N ALA A 246 -7.20 3.25 -17.83
CA ALA A 246 -8.61 3.61 -17.98
C ALA A 246 -9.27 2.89 -19.15
N GLY A 247 -8.63 2.87 -20.32
CA GLY A 247 -9.16 2.22 -21.51
C GLY A 247 -9.36 0.72 -21.31
N ALA A 248 -8.41 0.04 -20.64
CA ALA A 248 -8.57 -1.36 -20.28
C ALA A 248 -9.80 -1.58 -19.37
N ALA A 249 -9.97 -0.74 -18.34
CA ALA A 249 -11.09 -0.85 -17.42
C ALA A 249 -12.45 -0.62 -18.11
N GLU A 250 -12.54 0.35 -19.03
CA GLU A 250 -13.75 0.62 -19.80
C GLU A 250 -14.10 -0.54 -20.76
N HIS A 251 -13.12 -1.30 -21.21
CA HIS A 251 -13.29 -2.48 -22.06
C HIS A 251 -13.37 -3.81 -21.29
N GLY A 252 -13.73 -3.78 -20.00
CA GLY A 252 -13.92 -4.97 -19.18
C GLY A 252 -12.64 -5.63 -18.64
N ARG A 253 -11.48 -4.97 -18.77
CA ARG A 253 -10.19 -5.39 -18.21
C ARG A 253 -9.85 -4.55 -16.98
N ALA A 254 -10.76 -4.52 -16.02
CA ALA A 254 -10.61 -3.69 -14.82
C ALA A 254 -9.60 -4.23 -13.81
N THR A 255 -9.22 -5.51 -13.90
CA THR A 255 -8.13 -6.07 -13.08
C THR A 255 -6.78 -5.69 -13.69
N VAL A 256 -5.92 -5.04 -12.89
CA VAL A 256 -4.55 -4.68 -13.28
C VAL A 256 -3.56 -5.52 -12.49
N ALA A 257 -2.96 -6.51 -13.15
CA ALA A 257 -1.90 -7.33 -12.54
C ALA A 257 -0.56 -6.59 -12.67
N LEU A 258 -0.02 -6.17 -11.54
CA LEU A 258 1.27 -5.53 -11.41
C LEU A 258 2.32 -6.60 -11.14
N VAL A 259 3.26 -6.78 -12.07
CA VAL A 259 4.24 -7.87 -12.02
C VAL A 259 5.67 -7.33 -12.09
N PRO A 260 6.61 -7.87 -11.30
CA PRO A 260 8.01 -7.48 -11.39
C PRO A 260 8.61 -8.03 -12.69
N ASP A 261 9.51 -7.28 -13.31
CA ASP A 261 10.29 -7.74 -14.46
C ASP A 261 11.67 -8.33 -14.08
N GLY A 262 12.01 -8.34 -12.81
CA GLY A 262 13.26 -8.87 -12.27
C GLY A 262 14.43 -7.89 -12.32
N THR A 263 14.21 -6.61 -12.63
CA THR A 263 15.28 -5.61 -12.71
C THR A 263 15.37 -4.68 -11.49
N GLY A 264 14.85 -5.12 -10.34
CA GLY A 264 15.21 -4.56 -9.03
C GLY A 264 14.17 -3.66 -8.34
N LEU A 265 13.00 -3.40 -8.91
CA LEU A 265 11.96 -2.58 -8.28
C LEU A 265 10.76 -3.40 -7.77
N ASP A 266 11.00 -4.60 -7.26
CA ASP A 266 9.94 -5.56 -6.91
C ASP A 266 8.92 -5.03 -5.89
N GLY A 267 9.35 -4.20 -4.94
CA GLY A 267 8.49 -3.57 -3.94
C GLY A 267 7.49 -2.56 -4.50
N LEU A 268 7.84 -1.91 -5.61
CA LEU A 268 7.07 -0.81 -6.20
C LEU A 268 5.63 -1.21 -6.55
N ARG A 269 5.40 -2.48 -6.96
CA ARG A 269 4.05 -2.98 -7.29
C ARG A 269 3.05 -2.86 -6.15
N HIS A 270 3.51 -2.94 -4.88
CA HIS A 270 2.62 -2.83 -3.72
C HIS A 270 2.17 -1.39 -3.49
N TRP A 271 3.07 -0.43 -3.66
CA TRP A 271 2.73 0.99 -3.58
C TRP A 271 1.85 1.42 -4.77
N ALA A 272 2.20 1.02 -6.00
CA ALA A 272 1.40 1.31 -7.18
C ALA A 272 -0.01 0.68 -7.07
N ALA A 273 -0.13 -0.50 -6.47
CA ALA A 273 -1.44 -1.12 -6.20
C ALA A 273 -2.27 -0.30 -5.21
N ALA A 274 -1.68 0.18 -4.12
CA ALA A 274 -2.38 1.02 -3.14
C ALA A 274 -2.84 2.34 -3.78
N LEU A 275 -1.94 3.02 -4.51
CA LEU A 275 -2.24 4.25 -5.24
C LEU A 275 -3.41 4.07 -6.23
N LEU A 276 -3.35 3.05 -7.08
CA LEU A 276 -4.39 2.81 -8.08
C LEU A 276 -5.74 2.45 -7.45
N ALA A 277 -5.75 1.63 -6.41
CA ALA A 277 -6.97 1.26 -5.71
C ALA A 277 -7.71 2.47 -5.15
N GLU A 278 -6.97 3.40 -4.52
CA GLU A 278 -7.53 4.61 -3.93
C GLU A 278 -7.90 5.63 -5.01
N ALA A 279 -6.96 5.99 -5.88
CA ALA A 279 -7.17 7.03 -6.89
C ALA A 279 -8.29 6.71 -7.88
N THR A 280 -8.58 5.44 -8.14
CA THR A 280 -9.65 5.03 -9.06
C THR A 280 -10.95 4.66 -8.36
N GLY A 281 -11.06 4.84 -7.04
CA GLY A 281 -12.27 4.52 -6.27
C GLY A 281 -12.73 3.07 -6.48
N GLY A 282 -11.79 2.14 -6.63
CA GLY A 282 -12.08 0.72 -6.88
C GLY A 282 -12.59 0.40 -8.30
N ARG A 283 -12.60 1.37 -9.25
CA ARG A 283 -12.92 1.09 -10.66
C ARG A 283 -11.84 0.24 -11.34
N VAL A 284 -10.62 0.34 -10.88
CA VAL A 284 -9.50 -0.54 -11.21
C VAL A 284 -9.20 -1.42 -9.99
N LEU A 285 -9.09 -2.73 -10.20
CA LEU A 285 -8.66 -3.69 -9.18
C LEU A 285 -7.18 -4.02 -9.39
N PRO A 286 -6.26 -3.41 -8.66
CA PRO A 286 -4.85 -3.76 -8.75
C PRO A 286 -4.55 -5.05 -7.98
N VAL A 287 -3.74 -5.91 -8.58
CA VAL A 287 -3.25 -7.16 -8.00
C VAL A 287 -1.73 -7.18 -8.08
N ALA A 288 -1.05 -7.09 -6.96
CA ALA A 288 0.40 -7.28 -6.90
C ALA A 288 0.72 -8.78 -7.04
N ALA A 289 0.96 -9.21 -8.27
CA ALA A 289 1.25 -10.61 -8.57
C ALA A 289 2.76 -10.91 -8.45
N GLU A 290 3.11 -12.16 -8.18
CA GLU A 290 4.49 -12.59 -7.90
C GLU A 290 5.35 -12.62 -9.16
N SER A 291 4.72 -12.94 -10.29
CA SER A 291 5.36 -13.01 -11.61
C SER A 291 4.31 -12.89 -12.71
N PRO A 292 4.71 -12.67 -13.96
CA PRO A 292 3.79 -12.64 -15.11
C PRO A 292 3.05 -13.97 -15.35
N ASP A 293 3.68 -15.08 -14.99
CA ASP A 293 3.10 -16.42 -15.14
C ASP A 293 2.28 -16.85 -13.91
N ALA A 294 2.18 -15.99 -12.90
CA ALA A 294 1.41 -16.30 -11.71
C ALA A 294 -0.09 -16.44 -12.04
N PRO A 295 -0.81 -17.40 -11.42
CA PRO A 295 -2.25 -17.52 -11.59
C PRO A 295 -2.97 -16.20 -11.32
N GLY A 296 -3.84 -15.78 -12.22
CA GLY A 296 -4.56 -14.51 -12.14
C GLY A 296 -3.77 -13.27 -12.57
N ALA A 297 -2.52 -13.41 -13.01
CA ALA A 297 -1.75 -12.32 -13.59
C ALA A 297 -2.07 -12.05 -15.07
N THR A 298 -2.71 -12.98 -15.74
CA THR A 298 -3.14 -12.89 -17.15
C THR A 298 -4.58 -13.38 -17.30
N GLY A 299 -5.26 -12.94 -18.36
CA GLY A 299 -6.63 -13.38 -18.66
C GLY A 299 -7.42 -12.32 -19.44
N ALA A 300 -8.59 -12.68 -19.92
CA ALA A 300 -9.43 -11.79 -20.75
C ALA A 300 -9.83 -10.50 -20.01
N GLY A 301 -10.05 -10.57 -18.69
CA GLY A 301 -10.40 -9.42 -17.84
C GLY A 301 -9.20 -8.73 -17.16
N VAL A 302 -7.96 -9.11 -17.52
CA VAL A 302 -6.74 -8.66 -16.83
C VAL A 302 -5.86 -7.84 -17.77
N LEU A 303 -5.44 -6.67 -17.33
CA LEU A 303 -4.34 -5.92 -17.92
C LEU A 303 -3.07 -6.25 -17.14
N THR A 304 -2.06 -6.84 -17.79
CA THR A 304 -0.79 -7.15 -17.15
C THR A 304 0.20 -6.00 -17.37
N VAL A 305 0.70 -5.43 -16.27
CA VAL A 305 1.68 -4.33 -16.29
C VAL A 305 2.98 -4.78 -15.62
N GLY A 306 4.04 -4.87 -16.41
CA GLY A 306 5.40 -5.14 -15.93
C GLY A 306 6.06 -3.87 -15.38
N LEU A 307 6.74 -3.98 -14.23
CA LEU A 307 7.48 -2.89 -13.60
C LEU A 307 8.95 -3.28 -13.43
N GLY A 308 9.85 -2.37 -13.79
CA GLY A 308 11.27 -2.60 -13.60
C GLY A 308 12.14 -1.36 -13.64
N GLY A 309 13.38 -1.50 -13.15
CA GLY A 309 14.37 -0.43 -13.05
C GLY A 309 15.24 -0.26 -14.28
N ALA A 310 15.39 -1.28 -15.13
CA ALA A 310 16.36 -1.24 -16.22
C ALA A 310 15.73 -0.78 -17.54
N LEU A 311 16.37 0.25 -18.14
CA LEU A 311 16.25 0.57 -19.55
C LEU A 311 17.41 -0.11 -20.29
N GLY A 312 17.24 -1.36 -20.73
CA GLY A 312 18.27 -2.07 -21.49
C GLY A 312 18.01 -2.07 -22.99
N ALA A 313 19.04 -1.88 -23.81
CA ALA A 313 18.99 -2.24 -25.22
C ALA A 313 18.79 -3.76 -25.31
N GLY A 314 17.56 -4.20 -25.53
CA GLY A 314 17.20 -5.61 -25.53
C GLY A 314 16.27 -6.04 -24.39
N VAL A 315 15.93 -5.16 -23.45
CA VAL A 315 14.73 -5.31 -22.65
C VAL A 315 13.52 -4.88 -23.49
N GLY A 316 13.36 -5.53 -24.60
CA GLY A 316 12.03 -5.88 -25.04
C GLY A 316 11.53 -6.80 -23.94
N PRO A 317 10.22 -6.83 -23.64
CA PRO A 317 9.70 -7.48 -22.47
C PRO A 317 10.12 -8.94 -22.45
N GLY A 318 11.09 -9.26 -21.59
CA GLY A 318 11.34 -10.64 -21.18
C GLY A 318 10.14 -11.16 -20.38
N VAL A 319 9.16 -10.28 -20.16
CA VAL A 319 7.94 -10.51 -19.41
C VAL A 319 6.77 -10.43 -20.39
N ALA A 320 5.93 -11.43 -20.41
CA ALA A 320 4.66 -11.42 -21.13
C ALA A 320 3.69 -10.45 -20.42
N ALA A 321 3.84 -9.14 -20.69
CA ALA A 321 2.99 -8.09 -20.16
C ALA A 321 2.33 -7.31 -21.31
N ASP A 322 1.13 -6.78 -21.11
CA ASP A 322 0.46 -5.89 -22.07
C ASP A 322 1.15 -4.52 -22.12
N VAL A 323 1.54 -4.02 -20.95
CA VAL A 323 2.26 -2.77 -20.77
C VAL A 323 3.52 -3.03 -19.95
N ALA A 324 4.62 -2.38 -20.28
CA ALA A 324 5.83 -2.41 -19.47
C ALA A 324 6.27 -0.98 -19.12
N VAL A 325 6.59 -0.76 -17.84
CA VAL A 325 7.07 0.52 -17.30
C VAL A 325 8.46 0.29 -16.73
N ASN A 326 9.48 0.91 -17.32
CA ASN A 326 10.86 0.74 -16.92
C ASN A 326 11.56 2.09 -16.76
N GLY A 327 12.31 2.24 -15.68
CA GLY A 327 13.06 3.47 -15.43
C GLY A 327 13.51 3.62 -13.97
N PRO A 328 14.09 4.76 -13.62
CA PRO A 328 14.56 5.03 -12.27
C PRO A 328 13.40 5.22 -11.30
N LEU A 329 13.65 4.92 -10.00
CA LEU A 329 12.61 4.84 -8.98
C LEU A 329 11.87 6.17 -8.74
N GLY A 330 12.58 7.30 -8.68
CA GLY A 330 11.97 8.62 -8.51
C GLY A 330 11.05 9.00 -9.67
N ALA A 331 11.44 8.66 -10.90
CA ALA A 331 10.60 8.86 -12.08
C ALA A 331 9.36 7.94 -12.07
N HIS A 332 9.49 6.70 -11.56
CA HIS A 332 8.34 5.82 -11.37
C HIS A 332 7.29 6.42 -10.44
N PHE A 333 7.69 6.95 -9.27
CA PHE A 333 6.71 7.55 -8.35
C PHE A 333 5.88 8.62 -9.06
N LEU A 334 6.50 9.60 -9.69
CA LEU A 334 5.80 10.68 -10.38
C LEU A 334 4.98 10.17 -11.58
N THR A 335 5.49 9.16 -12.33
CA THR A 335 4.74 8.57 -13.47
C THR A 335 3.47 7.89 -13.01
N TRP A 336 3.53 7.09 -11.94
CA TRP A 336 2.37 6.36 -11.44
C TRP A 336 1.35 7.30 -10.80
N GLU A 337 1.80 8.30 -10.05
CA GLU A 337 0.93 9.35 -9.52
C GLU A 337 0.19 10.07 -10.67
N TYR A 338 0.92 10.52 -11.67
CA TYR A 338 0.32 11.16 -12.85
C TYR A 338 -0.65 10.21 -13.60
N ALA A 339 -0.26 8.97 -13.83
CA ALA A 339 -1.09 7.97 -14.51
C ALA A 339 -2.37 7.66 -13.73
N ALA A 340 -2.31 7.58 -12.40
CA ALA A 340 -3.47 7.37 -11.54
C ALA A 340 -4.45 8.55 -11.63
N ALA A 341 -3.94 9.79 -11.62
CA ALA A 341 -4.75 11.00 -11.80
C ALA A 341 -5.42 11.06 -13.18
N VAL A 342 -4.68 10.70 -14.24
CA VAL A 342 -5.20 10.60 -15.62
C VAL A 342 -6.27 9.52 -15.73
N ALA A 343 -6.02 8.34 -15.16
CA ALA A 343 -6.99 7.23 -15.16
C ALA A 343 -8.28 7.63 -14.41
N ALA A 344 -8.15 8.29 -13.26
CA ALA A 344 -9.29 8.80 -12.50
C ALA A 344 -10.12 9.82 -13.32
N ALA A 345 -9.45 10.72 -14.03
CA ALA A 345 -10.12 11.70 -14.91
C ALA A 345 -10.90 11.01 -16.04
N ALA A 346 -10.29 10.02 -16.71
CA ALA A 346 -10.95 9.24 -17.76
C ALA A 346 -12.14 8.46 -17.23
N LEU A 347 -12.00 7.81 -16.07
CA LEU A 347 -13.03 7.02 -15.39
C LEU A 347 -14.08 7.86 -14.66
N ARG A 348 -13.89 9.19 -14.60
CA ARG A 348 -14.75 10.17 -13.92
C ARG A 348 -14.92 9.86 -12.44
N VAL A 349 -13.82 9.60 -11.77
CA VAL A 349 -13.73 9.31 -10.34
C VAL A 349 -13.00 10.45 -9.66
N ASP A 350 -13.38 10.76 -8.41
CA ASP A 350 -12.61 11.64 -7.54
C ASP A 350 -11.38 10.89 -6.99
N PRO A 351 -10.15 11.25 -7.40
CA PRO A 351 -8.95 10.55 -6.94
C PRO A 351 -8.54 10.93 -5.52
N PHE A 352 -9.21 11.90 -4.92
CA PHE A 352 -8.93 12.42 -3.59
C PHE A 352 -10.07 12.12 -2.59
N ALA A 353 -11.04 11.29 -3.01
CA ALA A 353 -12.11 10.86 -2.11
C ALA A 353 -11.52 10.12 -0.91
N GLU A 354 -11.82 10.59 0.29
CA GLU A 354 -11.40 9.87 1.49
C GLU A 354 -12.09 8.51 1.53
N PRO A 355 -11.34 7.41 1.75
CA PRO A 355 -11.96 6.12 1.98
C PRO A 355 -12.96 6.26 3.12
N ALA A 356 -14.18 5.73 2.94
CA ALA A 356 -15.14 5.68 4.04
C ALA A 356 -14.46 4.98 5.23
N ASP A 357 -14.40 5.69 6.36
CA ASP A 357 -13.65 5.30 7.55
C ASP A 357 -13.92 3.82 7.87
N PRO A 358 -12.93 2.92 7.78
CA PRO A 358 -13.13 1.55 8.18
C PRO A 358 -13.30 1.59 9.68
N ALA A 359 -14.47 1.18 10.18
CA ALA A 359 -14.85 1.01 11.58
C ALA A 359 -13.88 1.74 12.53
N GLY A 360 -14.27 2.91 12.98
CA GLY A 360 -13.44 3.78 13.80
C GLY A 360 -12.71 3.03 14.92
N ASP A 361 -11.82 3.70 15.59
CA ASP A 361 -11.06 3.26 16.79
C ASP A 361 -11.96 2.75 17.93
N ASP A 362 -12.84 1.81 17.62
CA ASP A 362 -13.74 1.18 18.59
C ASP A 362 -12.92 0.49 19.68
N GLU A 363 -13.40 0.56 20.90
CA GLU A 363 -12.81 -0.21 22.01
C GLU A 363 -12.68 -1.69 21.61
N PRO A 364 -11.57 -2.34 22.03
CA PRO A 364 -11.38 -3.76 21.78
C PRO A 364 -12.59 -4.56 22.29
N ALA A 365 -13.47 -4.93 21.37
CA ALA A 365 -14.57 -5.81 21.66
C ALA A 365 -14.26 -7.20 21.09
N PRO A 366 -14.34 -8.26 21.89
CA PRO A 366 -14.10 -9.60 21.39
C PRO A 366 -15.07 -9.93 20.26
N ASP A 367 -14.57 -10.62 19.26
CA ASP A 367 -15.39 -11.14 18.17
C ASP A 367 -16.31 -12.22 18.74
N ALA A 368 -17.63 -12.02 18.67
CA ALA A 368 -18.59 -12.82 19.43
C ALA A 368 -18.97 -14.10 18.69
N GLY A 369 -18.86 -15.22 19.35
CA GLY A 369 -19.44 -16.50 19.00
C GLY A 369 -18.42 -17.64 18.93
N PRO A 370 -18.88 -18.88 19.09
CA PRO A 370 -18.03 -20.06 18.95
C PRO A 370 -17.71 -20.30 17.46
N PRO A 371 -16.57 -20.97 17.15
CA PRO A 371 -16.27 -21.40 15.79
C PRO A 371 -17.33 -22.37 15.28
N SER A 372 -17.56 -22.37 13.96
CA SER A 372 -18.42 -23.33 13.26
C SER A 372 -17.83 -24.73 13.31
N SER A 373 -16.50 -24.85 13.25
CA SER A 373 -15.73 -26.07 13.48
C SER A 373 -14.30 -25.75 13.91
N VAL A 374 -13.61 -26.76 14.46
CA VAL A 374 -12.18 -26.72 14.77
C VAL A 374 -11.54 -27.91 14.09
N GLU A 375 -10.59 -27.64 13.22
CA GLU A 375 -9.89 -28.68 12.44
C GLU A 375 -8.37 -28.48 12.51
N GLY A 376 -7.69 -29.39 13.20
CA GLY A 376 -6.25 -29.27 13.41
C GLY A 376 -5.89 -27.97 14.11
N ALA A 377 -5.11 -27.14 13.44
CA ALA A 377 -4.67 -25.83 13.94
C ALA A 377 -5.55 -24.66 13.46
N ILE A 378 -6.76 -24.90 12.97
CA ILE A 378 -7.64 -23.86 12.41
C ILE A 378 -9.03 -23.93 13.03
N GLU A 379 -9.49 -22.80 13.56
CA GLU A 379 -10.89 -22.54 13.87
C GLU A 379 -11.56 -21.87 12.66
N VAL A 380 -12.68 -22.43 12.24
CA VAL A 380 -13.46 -21.96 11.10
C VAL A 380 -14.67 -21.17 11.59
N TYR A 381 -14.82 -19.95 11.13
CA TYR A 381 -16.00 -19.09 11.40
C TYR A 381 -16.70 -18.84 10.07
N ALA A 382 -17.53 -19.81 9.70
CA ALA A 382 -18.25 -19.81 8.45
C ALA A 382 -19.45 -18.85 8.47
N PRO A 383 -19.67 -18.04 7.42
CA PRO A 383 -20.85 -17.21 7.33
C PRO A 383 -22.10 -18.06 7.10
N THR A 384 -23.28 -17.49 7.37
CA THR A 384 -24.56 -18.17 7.18
C THR A 384 -24.70 -18.75 5.76
N GLY A 385 -25.03 -20.02 5.67
CA GLY A 385 -25.19 -20.74 4.40
C GLY A 385 -23.89 -21.37 3.84
N ALA A 386 -22.74 -21.14 4.48
CA ALA A 386 -21.52 -21.86 4.15
C ALA A 386 -21.39 -23.17 4.95
N PRO A 387 -20.71 -24.21 4.41
CA PRO A 387 -20.33 -25.39 5.20
C PRO A 387 -19.46 -25.02 6.40
N ALA A 388 -19.61 -25.79 7.48
CA ALA A 388 -18.85 -25.52 8.71
C ALA A 388 -17.39 -26.03 8.62
N ASP A 389 -17.11 -27.00 7.80
CA ASP A 389 -15.77 -27.57 7.62
C ASP A 389 -14.88 -26.68 6.75
N LEU A 390 -13.55 -26.71 7.00
CA LEU A 390 -12.56 -25.87 6.33
C LEU A 390 -12.60 -26.00 4.81
N ALA A 391 -12.56 -27.24 4.31
CA ALA A 391 -12.52 -27.49 2.87
C ALA A 391 -13.84 -27.10 2.19
N GLY A 392 -14.98 -27.35 2.83
CA GLY A 392 -16.29 -26.93 2.37
C GLY A 392 -16.45 -25.42 2.35
N ALA A 393 -16.03 -24.73 3.42
CA ALA A 393 -16.07 -23.27 3.51
C ALA A 393 -15.20 -22.59 2.45
N LEU A 394 -13.99 -23.10 2.20
CA LEU A 394 -13.12 -22.57 1.13
C LEU A 394 -13.72 -22.80 -0.26
N ARG A 395 -14.27 -24.00 -0.55
CA ARG A 395 -14.96 -24.25 -1.82
C ARG A 395 -16.16 -23.32 -1.99
N TRP A 396 -16.98 -23.15 -0.95
CA TRP A 396 -18.12 -22.24 -0.99
C TRP A 396 -17.70 -20.79 -1.26
N LEU A 397 -16.61 -20.35 -0.62
CA LEU A 397 -16.05 -19.01 -0.83
C LEU A 397 -15.61 -18.82 -2.30
N CYS A 398 -14.90 -19.80 -2.87
CA CYS A 398 -14.40 -19.75 -4.24
C CYS A 398 -15.52 -19.89 -5.28
N ALA A 399 -16.44 -20.85 -5.11
CA ALA A 399 -17.50 -21.13 -6.07
C ALA A 399 -18.58 -20.04 -6.17
N GLY A 400 -18.70 -19.20 -5.14
CA GLY A 400 -19.70 -18.15 -5.11
C GLY A 400 -19.29 -16.82 -5.74
N LEU A 401 -18.12 -16.73 -6.37
CA LEU A 401 -17.65 -15.51 -7.04
C LEU A 401 -18.34 -15.31 -8.38
N GLY A 402 -18.95 -14.15 -8.56
CA GLY A 402 -19.52 -13.71 -9.85
C GLY A 402 -18.45 -13.38 -10.90
N GLU A 403 -18.90 -13.04 -12.12
CA GLU A 403 -17.96 -12.76 -13.23
C GLU A 403 -17.08 -11.55 -12.99
N ASP A 404 -17.62 -10.51 -12.37
CA ASP A 404 -16.93 -9.24 -12.07
C ASP A 404 -16.47 -9.15 -10.62
N GLU A 405 -16.44 -10.28 -9.90
CA GLU A 405 -16.04 -10.32 -8.50
C GLU A 405 -14.63 -10.88 -8.33
N HIS A 406 -14.01 -10.54 -7.21
CA HIS A 406 -12.70 -11.04 -6.81
C HIS A 406 -12.73 -11.61 -5.38
N LEU A 407 -11.69 -12.33 -5.02
CA LEU A 407 -11.47 -12.79 -3.66
C LEU A 407 -10.40 -11.92 -2.99
N ALA A 408 -10.76 -11.29 -1.88
CA ALA A 408 -9.83 -10.54 -1.06
C ALA A 408 -9.41 -11.37 0.15
N VAL A 409 -8.12 -11.60 0.30
CA VAL A 409 -7.51 -12.25 1.47
C VAL A 409 -6.85 -11.19 2.32
N THR A 410 -7.21 -11.11 3.61
CA THR A 410 -6.58 -10.21 4.57
C THR A 410 -6.02 -11.01 5.73
N ALA A 411 -4.71 -10.93 5.96
CA ALA A 411 -4.02 -11.63 7.02
C ALA A 411 -3.63 -10.66 8.17
N TYR A 412 -4.12 -10.93 9.37
CA TYR A 412 -3.72 -10.28 10.62
C TYR A 412 -2.69 -11.15 11.32
N LEU A 413 -1.49 -11.19 10.76
CA LEU A 413 -0.37 -12.05 11.13
C LEU A 413 0.94 -11.26 11.01
N ASP A 414 2.05 -11.86 11.44
CA ASP A 414 3.39 -11.32 11.23
C ASP A 414 3.81 -11.47 9.76
N ARG A 415 4.04 -10.37 9.05
CA ARG A 415 4.42 -10.35 7.62
C ARG A 415 5.72 -11.10 7.32
N ARG A 416 6.62 -11.23 8.28
CA ARG A 416 7.91 -11.91 8.13
C ARG A 416 7.83 -13.36 8.60
N ALA A 417 7.38 -13.57 9.82
CA ALA A 417 7.30 -14.92 10.41
C ALA A 417 6.26 -15.79 9.69
N ASP A 418 5.12 -15.23 9.31
CA ASP A 418 4.02 -15.93 8.65
C ASP A 418 3.99 -15.70 7.13
N ALA A 419 5.10 -15.26 6.51
CA ALA A 419 5.18 -14.91 5.09
C ALA A 419 4.67 -16.00 4.15
N ALA A 420 4.76 -17.27 4.53
CA ALA A 420 4.27 -18.40 3.76
C ALA A 420 2.77 -18.30 3.39
N VAL A 421 1.96 -17.53 4.15
CA VAL A 421 0.53 -17.31 3.86
C VAL A 421 0.31 -16.64 2.51
N THR A 422 1.30 -15.91 1.98
CA THR A 422 1.23 -15.29 0.65
C THR A 422 1.03 -16.31 -0.47
N GLY A 423 1.46 -17.56 -0.27
CA GLY A 423 1.20 -18.67 -1.18
C GLY A 423 -0.29 -18.99 -1.41
N LEU A 424 -1.19 -18.48 -0.57
CA LEU A 424 -2.64 -18.61 -0.78
C LEU A 424 -3.12 -17.88 -2.03
N ARG A 425 -2.58 -16.71 -2.34
CA ARG A 425 -3.02 -15.91 -3.48
C ARG A 425 -3.00 -16.72 -4.80
N PRO A 426 -1.86 -17.27 -5.24
CA PRO A 426 -1.82 -18.03 -6.49
C PRO A 426 -2.62 -19.34 -6.42
N LEU A 427 -2.74 -19.99 -5.27
CA LEU A 427 -3.56 -21.22 -5.11
C LEU A 427 -5.04 -20.91 -5.31
N LEU A 428 -5.55 -19.87 -4.64
CA LEU A 428 -6.94 -19.46 -4.75
C LEU A 428 -7.25 -18.85 -6.12
N ALA A 429 -6.34 -18.08 -6.72
CA ALA A 429 -6.50 -17.59 -8.08
C ALA A 429 -6.61 -18.73 -9.11
N ARG A 430 -5.81 -19.80 -8.93
CA ARG A 430 -5.93 -21.01 -9.75
C ARG A 430 -7.24 -21.76 -9.54
N ALA A 431 -7.68 -21.85 -8.28
CA ALA A 431 -8.92 -22.54 -7.94
C ALA A 431 -10.16 -21.82 -8.47
N THR A 432 -10.18 -20.48 -8.40
CA THR A 432 -11.34 -19.66 -8.78
C THR A 432 -11.36 -19.26 -10.25
N GLY A 433 -10.20 -19.22 -10.91
CA GLY A 433 -10.05 -18.55 -12.21
C GLY A 433 -10.35 -17.06 -12.16
N ARG A 434 -10.36 -16.45 -10.96
CA ARG A 434 -10.70 -15.05 -10.69
C ARG A 434 -9.51 -14.31 -10.08
N PRO A 435 -9.52 -12.96 -10.12
CA PRO A 435 -8.53 -12.16 -9.41
C PRO A 435 -8.58 -12.44 -7.91
N VAL A 436 -7.41 -12.57 -7.31
CA VAL A 436 -7.26 -12.71 -5.86
C VAL A 436 -6.25 -11.68 -5.38
N THR A 437 -6.66 -10.83 -4.44
CA THR A 437 -5.76 -9.92 -3.73
C THR A 437 -5.35 -10.54 -2.39
N LEU A 438 -4.14 -10.23 -1.94
CA LEU A 438 -3.70 -10.56 -0.59
C LEU A 438 -3.09 -9.32 0.04
N GLY A 439 -3.58 -8.95 1.21
CA GLY A 439 -3.11 -7.84 2.01
C GLY A 439 -2.89 -8.23 3.46
N TRP A 440 -2.07 -7.44 4.14
CA TRP A 440 -1.86 -7.54 5.58
C TRP A 440 -2.76 -6.56 6.31
N GLY A 441 -3.28 -6.91 7.48
CA GLY A 441 -4.37 -6.26 8.20
C GLY A 441 -4.46 -4.73 8.13
N SER A 442 -3.35 -4.03 8.38
CA SER A 442 -3.26 -2.57 8.29
C SER A 442 -3.13 -2.06 6.84
N ARG A 443 -2.62 -2.87 5.92
CA ARG A 443 -2.40 -2.53 4.51
C ARG A 443 -3.40 -3.24 3.62
N ARG A 444 -4.50 -2.58 3.36
CA ARG A 444 -5.61 -3.14 2.60
C ARG A 444 -5.76 -2.41 1.27
N PRO A 445 -5.27 -2.96 0.15
CA PRO A 445 -5.61 -2.39 -1.14
C PRO A 445 -7.12 -2.55 -1.38
N GLY A 446 -7.85 -1.44 -1.38
CA GLY A 446 -9.21 -1.39 -1.92
C GLY A 446 -10.32 -2.13 -1.17
N VAL A 447 -10.21 -2.38 0.15
CA VAL A 447 -11.28 -3.05 0.93
C VAL A 447 -12.58 -2.23 1.00
N THR A 448 -12.54 -0.95 0.72
CA THR A 448 -13.68 -0.06 0.94
C THR A 448 -14.82 -0.23 -0.07
N ASP A 449 -14.55 -0.73 -1.27
CA ASP A 449 -15.56 -0.86 -2.33
C ASP A 449 -15.58 -2.22 -3.04
N ALA A 450 -14.84 -3.17 -2.53
CA ALA A 450 -14.58 -4.43 -3.17
C ALA A 450 -15.85 -5.25 -3.42
N ARG A 451 -16.25 -5.33 -4.68
CA ARG A 451 -17.20 -6.33 -5.16
C ARG A 451 -16.55 -7.69 -4.98
N GLY A 452 -17.10 -8.57 -4.14
CA GLY A 452 -16.56 -9.91 -4.01
C GLY A 452 -16.69 -10.51 -2.61
N ARG A 453 -15.88 -11.52 -2.37
CA ARG A 453 -15.86 -12.30 -1.13
C ARG A 453 -14.55 -12.08 -0.38
N HIS A 454 -14.61 -12.27 0.93
CA HIS A 454 -13.49 -11.96 1.81
C HIS A 454 -13.08 -13.17 2.64
N LEU A 455 -11.77 -13.42 2.70
CA LEU A 455 -11.13 -14.35 3.61
C LEU A 455 -10.30 -13.55 4.62
N LEU A 456 -10.72 -13.55 5.88
CA LEU A 456 -9.96 -12.95 6.98
C LEU A 456 -9.20 -14.05 7.71
N ILE A 457 -7.90 -13.88 7.88
CA ILE A 457 -7.03 -14.82 8.59
C ILE A 457 -6.47 -14.11 9.82
N THR A 458 -6.75 -14.66 10.99
CA THR A 458 -6.20 -14.21 12.28
C THR A 458 -5.38 -15.34 12.90
N GLY A 459 -4.49 -15.05 13.84
CA GLY A 459 -3.70 -16.08 14.50
C GLY A 459 -3.56 -15.85 15.99
N ALA A 460 -3.44 -16.94 16.74
CA ALA A 460 -3.15 -16.88 18.15
C ALA A 460 -1.80 -16.20 18.42
N VAL A 461 -1.74 -15.48 19.52
CA VAL A 461 -0.54 -14.82 20.02
C VAL A 461 -0.09 -15.58 21.26
N THR A 462 1.11 -16.17 21.20
CA THR A 462 1.67 -16.92 22.34
C THR A 462 2.34 -16.01 23.36
N ASP A 463 2.98 -14.97 22.87
CA ASP A 463 3.70 -13.99 23.67
C ASP A 463 3.15 -12.61 23.39
N ASP A 464 2.23 -12.16 24.20
CA ASP A 464 1.61 -10.86 24.04
C ASP A 464 2.48 -9.73 24.63
N LEU A 465 2.18 -8.49 24.23
CA LEU A 465 2.89 -7.31 24.68
C LEU A 465 1.87 -6.31 25.25
N PRO A 466 1.94 -6.01 26.56
CA PRO A 466 1.10 -4.96 27.15
C PRO A 466 1.44 -3.59 26.56
N VAL A 467 0.45 -2.72 26.43
CA VAL A 467 0.67 -1.32 26.05
C VAL A 467 0.85 -0.47 27.30
N PRO A 468 2.02 0.14 27.52
CA PRO A 468 2.30 0.91 28.72
C PRO A 468 1.25 2.02 28.97
N GLY A 469 0.66 2.02 30.18
CA GLY A 469 -0.36 2.99 30.57
C GLY A 469 -1.72 2.86 29.88
N ARG A 470 -1.98 1.70 29.23
CA ARG A 470 -3.27 1.37 28.63
C ARG A 470 -3.83 0.07 29.21
N PRO A 471 -5.17 -0.12 29.26
CA PRO A 471 -5.78 -1.33 29.78
C PRO A 471 -5.88 -2.46 28.75
N TYR A 472 -5.09 -2.42 27.68
CA TYR A 472 -5.10 -3.40 26.58
C TYR A 472 -3.68 -3.75 26.12
N THR A 473 -3.62 -4.83 25.36
CA THR A 473 -2.38 -5.38 24.77
C THR A 473 -2.35 -5.18 23.25
N PHE A 474 -1.23 -5.45 22.63
CA PHE A 474 -1.10 -5.46 21.16
C PHE A 474 -1.95 -6.54 20.50
N ALA A 475 -2.05 -7.74 21.11
CA ALA A 475 -2.92 -8.80 20.58
C ALA A 475 -4.40 -8.36 20.60
N GLU A 476 -4.84 -7.67 21.64
CA GLU A 476 -6.19 -7.13 21.72
C GLU A 476 -6.45 -6.03 20.69
N LEU A 477 -5.45 -5.16 20.42
CA LEU A 477 -5.53 -4.18 19.33
C LEU A 477 -5.65 -4.84 17.96
N GLN A 478 -4.85 -5.86 17.69
CA GLN A 478 -4.91 -6.61 16.43
C GLN A 478 -6.26 -7.30 16.25
N ALA A 479 -6.76 -7.95 17.30
CA ALA A 479 -8.07 -8.60 17.30
C ALA A 479 -9.21 -7.60 17.09
N ALA A 480 -9.16 -6.43 17.74
CA ALA A 480 -10.14 -5.36 17.57
C ALA A 480 -10.18 -4.84 16.15
N ARG A 481 -9.01 -4.65 15.51
CA ARG A 481 -8.91 -4.22 14.12
C ARG A 481 -9.52 -5.25 13.17
N ALA A 482 -9.19 -6.54 13.34
CA ALA A 482 -9.77 -7.61 12.54
C ALA A 482 -11.29 -7.71 12.70
N ALA A 483 -11.81 -7.52 13.93
CA ALA A 483 -13.23 -7.51 14.22
C ALA A 483 -13.92 -6.28 13.61
N GLY A 484 -13.28 -5.10 13.64
CA GLY A 484 -13.78 -3.88 13.03
C GLY A 484 -13.95 -4.04 11.51
N ASP A 485 -12.93 -4.57 10.84
CA ASP A 485 -12.97 -4.82 9.41
C ASP A 485 -14.04 -5.84 9.02
N ARG A 486 -14.17 -6.90 9.80
CA ARG A 486 -15.25 -7.89 9.60
C ARG A 486 -16.63 -7.25 9.73
N ARG A 487 -16.84 -6.38 10.74
CA ARG A 487 -18.11 -5.66 10.92
C ARG A 487 -18.41 -4.72 9.76
N ALA A 488 -17.41 -3.98 9.29
CA ALA A 488 -17.54 -3.08 8.14
C ALA A 488 -17.95 -3.82 6.87
N LEU A 489 -17.34 -4.99 6.61
CA LEU A 489 -17.69 -5.85 5.48
C LEU A 489 -19.10 -6.45 5.62
N ALA A 490 -19.44 -6.93 6.82
CA ALA A 490 -20.78 -7.47 7.09
C ALA A 490 -21.87 -6.39 6.96
N GLY A 491 -21.61 -5.16 7.38
CA GLY A 491 -22.52 -4.02 7.21
C GLY A 491 -22.78 -3.65 5.74
N ARG A 492 -21.91 -4.10 4.84
CA ARG A 492 -22.06 -3.99 3.36
C ARG A 492 -22.59 -5.26 2.73
N GLU A 493 -23.10 -6.21 3.53
CA GLU A 493 -23.61 -7.51 3.09
C GLU A 493 -22.58 -8.33 2.30
N ARG A 494 -21.27 -8.16 2.60
CA ARG A 494 -20.21 -8.93 1.94
C ARG A 494 -20.00 -10.27 2.63
N PRO A 495 -19.93 -11.39 1.88
CA PRO A 495 -19.62 -12.70 2.45
C PRO A 495 -18.19 -12.72 3.02
N VAL A 496 -18.05 -13.00 4.30
CA VAL A 496 -16.76 -13.06 5.00
C VAL A 496 -16.58 -14.43 5.62
N LEU A 497 -15.57 -15.16 5.19
CA LEU A 497 -15.07 -16.34 5.90
C LEU A 497 -13.90 -15.89 6.80
N ARG A 498 -13.99 -16.18 8.10
CA ARG A 498 -12.87 -15.95 9.02
C ARG A 498 -12.25 -17.27 9.45
N LEU A 499 -10.95 -17.33 9.38
CA LEU A 499 -10.13 -18.44 9.88
C LEU A 499 -9.24 -17.92 11.00
N HIS A 500 -9.20 -18.64 12.12
CA HIS A 500 -8.27 -18.32 13.20
C HIS A 500 -7.28 -19.46 13.38
N LEU A 501 -5.99 -19.15 13.27
CA LEU A 501 -4.91 -20.11 13.40
C LEU A 501 -4.54 -20.25 14.89
N THR A 502 -4.90 -21.36 15.50
CA THR A 502 -4.60 -21.64 16.93
C THR A 502 -3.11 -21.92 17.15
N GLU A 503 -2.42 -22.38 16.10
CA GLU A 503 -0.97 -22.50 15.99
C GLU A 503 -0.62 -21.99 14.58
N ARG A 504 0.10 -20.86 14.47
CA ARG A 504 0.26 -20.11 13.22
C ARG A 504 0.95 -20.91 12.12
N ALA A 505 2.12 -21.50 12.40
CA ALA A 505 2.90 -22.19 11.39
C ALA A 505 2.17 -23.45 10.87
N ALA A 506 1.60 -24.27 11.77
CA ALA A 506 0.83 -25.45 11.40
C ALA A 506 -0.47 -25.06 10.68
N GLY A 507 -1.14 -23.99 11.14
CA GLY A 507 -2.36 -23.48 10.53
C GLY A 507 -2.12 -22.96 9.10
N VAL A 508 -1.04 -22.21 8.88
CA VAL A 508 -0.65 -21.76 7.53
C VAL A 508 -0.37 -22.96 6.62
N ALA A 509 0.41 -23.94 7.09
CA ALA A 509 0.71 -25.15 6.31
C ALA A 509 -0.57 -25.93 5.94
N GLN A 510 -1.46 -26.14 6.93
CA GLN A 510 -2.75 -26.80 6.72
C GLN A 510 -3.64 -26.04 5.74
N LEU A 511 -3.68 -24.73 5.84
CA LEU A 511 -4.49 -23.88 4.97
C LEU A 511 -3.99 -23.91 3.52
N LEU A 512 -2.67 -23.84 3.31
CA LEU A 512 -2.05 -23.96 1.98
C LEU A 512 -2.32 -25.33 1.34
N ASP A 513 -2.19 -26.42 2.10
CA ASP A 513 -2.49 -27.76 1.64
C ASP A 513 -3.97 -27.91 1.25
N THR A 514 -4.90 -27.38 2.08
CA THR A 514 -6.34 -27.42 1.79
C THR A 514 -6.69 -26.58 0.57
N ALA A 515 -6.12 -25.36 0.45
CA ALA A 515 -6.32 -24.49 -0.71
C ALA A 515 -5.78 -25.12 -1.99
N GLY A 516 -4.63 -25.80 -1.92
CA GLY A 516 -4.03 -26.52 -3.05
C GLY A 516 -4.89 -27.68 -3.60
N ARG A 517 -5.76 -28.25 -2.77
CA ARG A 517 -6.71 -29.30 -3.14
C ARG A 517 -8.09 -28.75 -3.55
N THR A 518 -8.35 -27.48 -3.29
CA THR A 518 -9.62 -26.85 -3.64
C THR A 518 -9.72 -26.71 -5.16
N ARG A 519 -10.78 -27.30 -5.74
CA ARG A 519 -11.16 -27.14 -7.16
C ARG A 519 -12.62 -26.72 -7.18
N THR A 520 -12.94 -25.73 -7.97
CA THR A 520 -14.33 -25.29 -8.24
C THR A 520 -14.91 -26.08 -9.38
#